data_b72b6e15659b41c19cdae1c7f5c89333
#
_entry.id   b72b6e15659b41c19cdae1c7f5c89333
#
_cell.length_a   1.000
_cell.length_b   1.000
_cell.length_c   1.000
_cell.angle_alpha   90.00
_cell.angle_beta   90.00
_cell.angle_gamma   90.00
#
_symmetry.space_group_name_H-M   'P 1'
#
loop_
_entity.id
_entity.type
_entity.pdbx_description
1 polymer ?
#
loop_
_entity_poly.entity_id
_entity_poly.type
_entity_poly.pdbx_seq_one_letter_code
_entity_poly.pdbx_strand_id
1 'polypeptide(L)'
;MLSLDDYELDIFTLGDLKKQVGHKFADINELVENLVHKKILSRIERGKYCRSNFKDEKIIGCFITDAGAVAYWSALNAHGLTEQFPNNVFIQSTKLKKSKTVFGTAYKFVIIAPKKVAGILTQGLGNRKYRITDIDKTIVDCFDLPEYSGGYAELICAFKLAKLNGEKLIDYCKAVNNIAATKRMGFLAEFLDKRGLKTFIKYARQQVNVKYNVFDPAGTDKGEFVNDWRLRLNISREEILDICNKQY
;
A
#
# COMPACT_ATOMS: atom_id res chain seq x y z
N MET A 1 11.60 17.71 -34.89
CA MET A 1 11.74 17.72 -33.44
C MET A 1 10.69 16.79 -32.87
N LEU A 2 11.05 15.76 -32.08
CA LEU A 2 10.07 14.89 -31.42
C LEU A 2 9.43 15.71 -30.30
N SER A 3 8.15 16.04 -30.42
CA SER A 3 7.40 16.54 -29.29
C SER A 3 6.95 15.32 -28.47
N LEU A 4 7.54 15.13 -27.28
CA LEU A 4 7.10 14.11 -26.33
C LEU A 4 5.63 14.36 -25.89
N ASP A 5 5.14 15.58 -26.10
CA ASP A 5 3.76 15.97 -25.83
C ASP A 5 2.78 15.29 -26.77
N ASP A 6 3.15 15.16 -28.07
CA ASP A 6 2.30 14.51 -29.09
C ASP A 6 2.08 13.02 -28.81
N TYR A 7 2.93 12.41 -27.95
CA TYR A 7 2.86 10.99 -27.60
C TYR A 7 2.41 10.74 -26.16
N GLU A 8 2.04 11.79 -25.41
CA GLU A 8 1.67 11.68 -23.99
C GLU A 8 2.69 10.89 -23.14
N LEU A 9 3.98 10.94 -23.49
CA LEU A 9 5.05 10.18 -22.84
C LEU A 9 5.65 10.94 -21.64
N ASP A 10 4.91 11.05 -20.54
CA ASP A 10 5.44 11.60 -19.30
C ASP A 10 6.35 10.60 -18.57
N ILE A 11 6.01 9.30 -18.61
CA ILE A 11 6.75 8.18 -18.04
C ILE A 11 6.61 6.98 -18.98
N PHE A 12 7.71 6.32 -19.32
CA PHE A 12 7.72 5.28 -20.35
C PHE A 12 8.90 4.33 -20.22
N THR A 13 8.76 3.15 -20.80
CA THR A 13 9.87 2.25 -21.05
C THR A 13 10.51 2.54 -22.43
N LEU A 14 11.76 2.14 -22.60
CA LEU A 14 12.41 2.21 -23.90
C LEU A 14 11.63 1.44 -24.98
N GLY A 15 10.95 0.33 -24.58
CA GLY A 15 10.08 -0.44 -25.45
C GLY A 15 8.84 0.33 -25.92
N ASP A 16 8.22 1.12 -25.01
CA ASP A 16 7.06 1.95 -25.35
C ASP A 16 7.46 3.03 -26.36
N LEU A 17 8.60 3.70 -26.12
CA LEU A 17 9.12 4.69 -27.04
C LEU A 17 9.41 4.09 -28.43
N LYS A 18 10.05 2.91 -28.47
CA LYS A 18 10.33 2.20 -29.74
C LYS A 18 9.05 1.91 -30.53
N LYS A 19 7.98 1.48 -29.86
CA LYS A 19 6.70 1.19 -30.51
C LYS A 19 6.06 2.44 -31.13
N GLN A 20 6.16 3.59 -30.44
CA GLN A 20 5.53 4.83 -30.91
C GLN A 20 6.33 5.55 -31.98
N VAL A 21 7.66 5.57 -31.83
CA VAL A 21 8.55 6.31 -32.75
C VAL A 21 8.87 5.49 -34.02
N GLY A 22 8.75 4.14 -33.93
CA GLY A 22 9.03 3.24 -35.04
C GLY A 22 10.45 3.40 -35.59
N HIS A 23 10.59 3.40 -36.92
CA HIS A 23 11.87 3.48 -37.62
C HIS A 23 12.35 4.92 -37.88
N LYS A 24 11.75 5.94 -37.23
CA LYS A 24 12.10 7.36 -37.45
C LYS A 24 13.52 7.73 -36.99
N PHE A 25 14.13 6.90 -36.16
CA PHE A 25 15.48 7.13 -35.62
C PHE A 25 16.36 5.90 -35.76
N ALA A 26 17.60 6.12 -36.22
CA ALA A 26 18.58 5.04 -36.44
C ALA A 26 18.97 4.36 -35.12
N ASP A 27 19.19 5.13 -34.04
CA ASP A 27 19.48 4.63 -32.71
C ASP A 27 18.65 5.37 -31.64
N ILE A 28 17.65 4.68 -31.11
CA ILE A 28 16.78 5.20 -30.06
C ILE A 28 17.51 5.25 -28.71
N ASN A 29 18.48 4.37 -28.45
CA ASN A 29 19.22 4.42 -27.19
C ASN A 29 20.08 5.67 -27.15
N GLU A 30 20.79 5.99 -28.23
CA GLU A 30 21.57 7.22 -28.35
C GLU A 30 20.68 8.46 -28.21
N LEU A 31 19.52 8.48 -28.85
CA LEU A 31 18.55 9.56 -28.72
C LEU A 31 18.15 9.79 -27.26
N VAL A 32 17.79 8.72 -26.54
CA VAL A 32 17.34 8.80 -25.12
C VAL A 32 18.49 9.25 -24.22
N GLU A 33 19.72 8.73 -24.40
CA GLU A 33 20.89 9.18 -23.64
C GLU A 33 21.19 10.67 -23.87
N ASN A 34 21.10 11.15 -25.11
CA ASN A 34 21.24 12.56 -25.43
C ASN A 34 20.17 13.43 -24.76
N LEU A 35 18.91 12.95 -24.68
CA LEU A 35 17.82 13.66 -23.98
C LEU A 35 18.03 13.67 -22.45
N VAL A 36 18.59 12.60 -21.90
CA VAL A 36 18.96 12.54 -20.47
C VAL A 36 20.11 13.51 -20.20
N HIS A 37 21.15 13.53 -21.04
CA HIS A 37 22.28 14.47 -20.90
C HIS A 37 21.82 15.93 -20.98
N LYS A 38 20.86 16.24 -21.84
CA LYS A 38 20.24 17.57 -21.97
C LYS A 38 19.23 17.87 -20.85
N LYS A 39 19.06 17.00 -19.86
CA LYS A 39 18.11 17.14 -18.75
C LYS A 39 16.64 17.32 -19.18
N ILE A 40 16.29 16.85 -20.36
CA ILE A 40 14.90 16.79 -20.84
C ILE A 40 14.21 15.55 -20.26
N LEU A 41 14.94 14.44 -20.17
CA LEU A 41 14.52 13.21 -19.53
C LEU A 41 15.32 12.94 -18.26
N SER A 42 14.74 12.16 -17.37
CA SER A 42 15.39 11.57 -16.21
C SER A 42 15.28 10.05 -16.26
N ARG A 43 16.38 9.36 -15.92
CA ARG A 43 16.40 7.91 -15.86
C ARG A 43 15.92 7.45 -14.48
N ILE A 44 14.84 6.67 -14.42
CA ILE A 44 14.33 6.02 -13.20
C ILE A 44 15.17 4.77 -12.88
N GLU A 45 15.36 3.93 -13.89
CA GLU A 45 16.26 2.76 -13.90
C GLU A 45 16.56 2.36 -15.35
N ARG A 46 17.38 1.31 -15.54
CA ARG A 46 17.73 0.82 -16.90
C ARG A 46 16.45 0.54 -17.71
N GLY A 47 16.34 1.22 -18.85
CA GLY A 47 15.21 1.08 -19.77
C GLY A 47 13.91 1.76 -19.33
N LYS A 48 13.90 2.51 -18.21
CA LYS A 48 12.72 3.24 -17.70
C LYS A 48 13.06 4.71 -17.50
N TYR A 49 12.28 5.59 -18.09
CA TYR A 49 12.52 7.03 -18.14
C TYR A 49 11.26 7.81 -17.83
N CYS A 50 11.43 9.06 -17.43
CA CYS A 50 10.35 10.03 -17.33
C CYS A 50 10.83 11.42 -17.76
N ARG A 51 9.95 12.36 -17.95
CA ARG A 51 10.31 13.78 -18.12
C ARG A 51 10.99 14.29 -16.87
N SER A 52 11.94 15.21 -17.01
CA SER A 52 12.74 15.69 -15.87
C SER A 52 11.91 16.43 -14.81
N ASN A 53 10.75 16.98 -15.17
CA ASN A 53 9.81 17.62 -14.26
C ASN A 53 8.76 16.66 -13.68
N PHE A 54 8.75 15.37 -14.09
CA PHE A 54 7.81 14.38 -13.61
C PHE A 54 8.26 13.84 -12.24
N LYS A 55 7.46 14.11 -11.19
CA LYS A 55 7.81 13.78 -9.80
C LYS A 55 6.72 13.02 -9.05
N ASP A 56 5.69 12.49 -9.76
CA ASP A 56 4.65 11.72 -9.08
C ASP A 56 5.22 10.40 -8.57
N GLU A 57 5.44 10.36 -7.26
CA GLU A 57 6.09 9.25 -6.58
C GLU A 57 5.27 7.96 -6.65
N LYS A 58 3.92 8.04 -6.62
CA LYS A 58 3.03 6.87 -6.68
C LYS A 58 3.11 6.21 -8.05
N ILE A 59 3.08 7.02 -9.10
CA ILE A 59 3.21 6.54 -10.49
C ILE A 59 4.60 5.93 -10.70
N ILE A 60 5.67 6.63 -10.29
CA ILE A 60 7.06 6.14 -10.41
C ILE A 60 7.21 4.80 -9.67
N GLY A 61 6.70 4.68 -8.44
CA GLY A 61 6.78 3.45 -7.65
C GLY A 61 6.10 2.26 -8.32
N CYS A 62 4.87 2.47 -8.82
CA CYS A 62 4.15 1.43 -9.58
C CYS A 62 4.87 1.09 -10.88
N PHE A 63 5.40 2.07 -11.59
CA PHE A 63 6.11 1.88 -12.86
C PHE A 63 7.43 1.08 -12.69
N ILE A 64 8.13 1.25 -11.58
CA ILE A 64 9.33 0.47 -11.26
C ILE A 64 9.03 -1.03 -11.19
N THR A 65 7.86 -1.41 -10.68
CA THR A 65 7.47 -2.81 -10.41
C THR A 65 6.67 -3.47 -11.54
N ASP A 66 6.32 -2.74 -12.58
CA ASP A 66 5.49 -3.14 -13.73
C ASP A 66 4.03 -3.48 -13.36
N ALA A 67 3.79 -4.17 -12.25
CA ALA A 67 2.46 -4.58 -11.81
C ALA A 67 2.19 -4.33 -10.31
N GLY A 68 3.04 -3.56 -9.64
CA GLY A 68 2.86 -3.21 -8.23
C GLY A 68 1.71 -2.25 -7.99
N ALA A 69 1.33 -2.12 -6.73
CA ALA A 69 0.32 -1.17 -6.28
C ALA A 69 0.78 -0.44 -5.01
N VAL A 70 0.44 0.83 -4.89
CA VAL A 70 0.59 1.59 -3.64
C VAL A 70 -0.21 0.88 -2.55
N ALA A 71 0.40 0.64 -1.39
CA ALA A 71 -0.17 -0.15 -0.31
C ALA A 71 0.30 0.35 1.06
N TYR A 72 -0.19 -0.27 2.12
CA TYR A 72 0.21 -0.01 3.50
C TYR A 72 0.10 1.48 3.89
N TRP A 73 1.07 2.02 4.61
CA TRP A 73 1.04 3.41 5.06
C TRP A 73 0.86 4.42 3.94
N SER A 74 1.49 4.21 2.77
CA SER A 74 1.29 5.08 1.61
C SER A 74 -0.14 5.05 1.07
N ALA A 75 -0.83 3.91 1.15
CA ALA A 75 -2.24 3.81 0.78
C ALA A 75 -3.14 4.40 1.88
N LEU A 76 -2.82 4.21 3.18
CA LEU A 76 -3.54 4.88 4.28
C LEU A 76 -3.53 6.41 4.09
N ASN A 77 -2.35 6.98 3.81
CA ASN A 77 -2.22 8.41 3.54
C ASN A 77 -2.99 8.85 2.29
N ALA A 78 -2.88 8.10 1.19
CA ALA A 78 -3.59 8.41 -0.06
C ALA A 78 -5.12 8.34 0.08
N HIS A 79 -5.64 7.52 1.01
CA HIS A 79 -7.06 7.41 1.34
C HIS A 79 -7.52 8.41 2.42
N GLY A 80 -6.61 9.25 2.93
CA GLY A 80 -6.93 10.21 3.99
C GLY A 80 -7.22 9.56 5.35
N LEU A 81 -6.66 8.37 5.60
CA LEU A 81 -6.82 7.62 6.86
C LEU A 81 -5.71 7.91 7.87
N THR A 82 -4.74 8.72 7.53
CA THR A 82 -3.69 9.25 8.39
C THR A 82 -3.23 10.61 7.86
N GLU A 83 -2.89 11.52 8.75
CA GLU A 83 -2.28 12.81 8.42
C GLU A 83 -0.75 12.73 8.33
N GLN A 84 -0.17 11.64 8.81
CA GLN A 84 1.26 11.44 8.76
C GLN A 84 1.74 11.09 7.34
N PHE A 85 2.86 11.69 6.95
CA PHE A 85 3.49 11.42 5.67
C PHE A 85 4.48 10.26 5.80
N PRO A 86 4.33 9.19 5.00
CA PRO A 86 5.27 8.08 5.02
C PRO A 86 6.68 8.51 4.59
N ASN A 87 7.71 8.08 5.33
CA ASN A 87 9.10 8.29 4.95
C ASN A 87 9.51 7.50 3.70
N ASN A 88 8.73 6.51 3.31
CA ASN A 88 8.92 5.68 2.13
C ASN A 88 7.61 5.57 1.36
N VAL A 89 7.69 5.49 0.05
CA VAL A 89 6.54 5.05 -0.76
C VAL A 89 6.50 3.52 -0.75
N PHE A 90 5.45 2.96 -0.13
CA PHE A 90 5.25 1.52 -0.03
C PHE A 90 4.51 1.00 -1.25
N ILE A 91 5.14 0.06 -1.95
CA ILE A 91 4.58 -0.61 -3.13
C ILE A 91 4.56 -2.11 -2.88
N GLN A 92 3.39 -2.73 -2.90
CA GLN A 92 3.31 -4.20 -2.91
C GLN A 92 3.49 -4.75 -4.32
N SER A 93 4.14 -5.89 -4.44
CA SER A 93 4.38 -6.58 -5.71
C SER A 93 4.52 -8.08 -5.50
N THR A 94 4.16 -8.87 -6.51
CA THR A 94 4.42 -10.32 -6.52
C THR A 94 5.83 -10.67 -7.00
N LYS A 95 6.57 -9.68 -7.54
CA LYS A 95 7.95 -9.83 -7.98
C LYS A 95 8.88 -9.19 -6.97
N LEU A 96 9.96 -9.90 -6.64
CA LEU A 96 11.00 -9.38 -5.77
C LEU A 96 11.66 -8.14 -6.39
N LYS A 97 11.68 -7.06 -5.64
CA LYS A 97 12.38 -5.82 -5.99
C LYS A 97 13.09 -5.29 -4.75
N LYS A 98 14.36 -4.90 -4.89
CA LYS A 98 15.10 -4.27 -3.79
C LYS A 98 14.63 -2.83 -3.61
N SER A 99 14.47 -2.42 -2.34
CA SER A 99 14.20 -1.02 -1.99
C SER A 99 15.29 -0.11 -2.54
N LYS A 100 14.91 1.10 -2.99
CA LYS A 100 15.84 2.07 -3.58
C LYS A 100 15.31 3.49 -3.46
N THR A 101 16.20 4.44 -3.65
CA THR A 101 15.85 5.87 -3.75
C THR A 101 15.86 6.30 -5.22
N VAL A 102 14.83 7.02 -5.64
CA VAL A 102 14.72 7.62 -6.98
C VAL A 102 14.31 9.07 -6.83
N PHE A 103 15.08 9.99 -7.38
CA PHE A 103 14.83 11.45 -7.31
C PHE A 103 14.61 11.99 -5.90
N GLY A 104 15.32 11.43 -4.90
CA GLY A 104 15.17 11.81 -3.49
C GLY A 104 14.05 11.08 -2.73
N THR A 105 13.14 10.40 -3.41
CA THR A 105 12.07 9.62 -2.78
C THR A 105 12.52 8.19 -2.53
N ALA A 106 12.36 7.71 -1.30
CA ALA A 106 12.68 6.33 -0.92
C ALA A 106 11.48 5.41 -1.20
N TYR A 107 11.73 4.28 -1.87
CA TYR A 107 10.73 3.27 -2.21
C TYR A 107 10.99 1.98 -1.46
N LYS A 108 9.98 1.49 -0.76
CA LYS A 108 9.96 0.18 -0.13
C LYS A 108 9.06 -0.76 -0.92
N PHE A 109 9.66 -1.77 -1.55
CA PHE A 109 8.91 -2.80 -2.27
C PHE A 109 8.66 -3.98 -1.35
N VAL A 110 7.39 -4.28 -1.10
CA VAL A 110 6.96 -5.39 -0.24
C VAL A 110 6.49 -6.54 -1.13
N ILE A 111 7.18 -7.67 -1.03
CA ILE A 111 6.79 -8.88 -1.79
C ILE A 111 5.60 -9.55 -1.12
N ILE A 112 4.58 -9.85 -1.92
CA ILE A 112 3.40 -10.60 -1.47
C ILE A 112 3.16 -11.83 -2.34
N ALA A 113 2.55 -12.86 -1.77
CA ALA A 113 2.14 -14.02 -2.54
C ALA A 113 1.03 -13.65 -3.54
N PRO A 114 0.99 -14.24 -4.76
CA PRO A 114 -0.02 -13.95 -5.77
C PRO A 114 -1.46 -14.04 -5.25
N LYS A 115 -1.76 -15.00 -4.37
CA LYS A 115 -3.08 -15.16 -3.77
C LYS A 115 -3.54 -13.99 -2.88
N LYS A 116 -2.59 -13.16 -2.40
CA LYS A 116 -2.87 -11.95 -1.60
C LYS A 116 -3.22 -10.74 -2.46
N VAL A 117 -3.05 -10.82 -3.79
CA VAL A 117 -3.38 -9.72 -4.71
C VAL A 117 -4.89 -9.62 -4.86
N ALA A 118 -5.47 -8.60 -4.24
CA ALA A 118 -6.91 -8.32 -4.28
C ALA A 118 -7.15 -6.82 -4.04
N GLY A 119 -8.36 -6.33 -4.30
CA GLY A 119 -8.77 -4.97 -3.97
C GLY A 119 -7.93 -3.88 -4.65
N ILE A 120 -7.44 -4.12 -5.87
CA ILE A 120 -6.61 -3.15 -6.59
C ILE A 120 -7.50 -2.22 -7.42
N LEU A 121 -7.36 -0.93 -7.15
CA LEU A 121 -7.97 0.14 -7.92
C LEU A 121 -6.91 0.79 -8.83
N THR A 122 -7.37 1.40 -9.92
CA THR A 122 -6.55 2.29 -10.76
C THR A 122 -7.00 3.72 -10.55
N GLN A 123 -6.07 4.60 -10.20
CA GLN A 123 -6.30 6.04 -10.04
C GLN A 123 -5.46 6.83 -11.05
N GLY A 124 -5.88 8.08 -11.33
CA GLY A 124 -5.25 8.95 -12.31
C GLY A 124 -5.87 8.85 -13.71
N LEU A 125 -5.35 9.65 -14.65
CA LEU A 125 -5.85 9.77 -16.02
C LEU A 125 -4.72 9.56 -17.04
N GLY A 126 -5.06 9.12 -18.25
CA GLY A 126 -4.11 8.94 -19.35
C GLY A 126 -2.94 8.01 -18.96
N ASN A 127 -1.73 8.49 -19.21
CA ASN A 127 -0.47 7.84 -18.84
C ASN A 127 -0.03 8.10 -17.39
N ARG A 128 -0.77 8.94 -16.65
CA ARG A 128 -0.56 9.25 -15.24
C ARG A 128 -1.44 8.39 -14.34
N LYS A 129 -1.52 7.09 -14.64
CA LYS A 129 -2.26 6.12 -13.85
C LYS A 129 -1.34 5.35 -12.92
N TYR A 130 -1.84 5.07 -11.72
CA TYR A 130 -1.17 4.17 -10.78
C TYR A 130 -2.19 3.23 -10.13
N ARG A 131 -1.69 2.12 -9.64
CA ARG A 131 -2.48 1.13 -8.92
C ARG A 131 -2.37 1.36 -7.42
N ILE A 132 -3.47 1.16 -6.70
CA ILE A 132 -3.53 1.31 -5.24
C ILE A 132 -4.48 0.26 -4.67
N THR A 133 -4.21 -0.23 -3.46
CA THR A 133 -5.17 -1.05 -2.72
C THR A 133 -6.38 -0.21 -2.31
N ASP A 134 -7.60 -0.78 -2.39
CA ASP A 134 -8.80 -0.11 -1.85
C ASP A 134 -8.71 0.00 -0.32
N ILE A 135 -9.62 0.76 0.28
CA ILE A 135 -9.61 1.03 1.73
C ILE A 135 -9.64 -0.27 2.54
N ASP A 136 -10.55 -1.19 2.20
CA ASP A 136 -10.71 -2.46 2.92
C ASP A 136 -9.44 -3.32 2.83
N LYS A 137 -8.89 -3.43 1.62
CA LYS A 137 -7.63 -4.17 1.40
C LYS A 137 -6.45 -3.53 2.09
N THR A 138 -6.36 -2.19 2.05
CA THR A 138 -5.29 -1.44 2.74
C THR A 138 -5.29 -1.73 4.24
N ILE A 139 -6.45 -1.72 4.88
CA ILE A 139 -6.59 -2.05 6.30
C ILE A 139 -6.16 -3.49 6.57
N VAL A 140 -6.63 -4.45 5.77
CA VAL A 140 -6.25 -5.88 5.95
C VAL A 140 -4.74 -6.06 5.78
N ASP A 141 -4.13 -5.43 4.78
CA ASP A 141 -2.68 -5.51 4.54
C ASP A 141 -1.87 -4.91 5.69
N CYS A 142 -2.32 -3.78 6.25
CA CYS A 142 -1.68 -3.16 7.40
C CYS A 142 -1.78 -4.04 8.67
N PHE A 143 -2.88 -4.77 8.88
CA PHE A 143 -2.97 -5.74 9.98
C PHE A 143 -2.18 -7.02 9.71
N ASP A 144 -1.96 -7.39 8.44
CA ASP A 144 -1.10 -8.54 8.06
C ASP A 144 0.39 -8.23 8.30
N LEU A 145 0.82 -7.02 7.92
CA LEU A 145 2.22 -6.55 8.02
C LEU A 145 2.28 -5.16 8.70
N PRO A 146 2.01 -5.09 10.01
CA PRO A 146 1.87 -3.82 10.71
C PRO A 146 3.14 -2.98 10.80
N GLU A 147 4.31 -3.57 10.56
CA GLU A 147 5.58 -2.86 10.46
C GLU A 147 5.62 -1.84 9.29
N TYR A 148 4.66 -1.92 8.36
CA TYR A 148 4.54 -1.00 7.21
C TYR A 148 3.38 -0.02 7.34
N SER A 149 2.74 0.09 8.52
CA SER A 149 1.52 0.90 8.71
C SER A 149 1.76 2.30 9.32
N GLY A 150 3.00 2.68 9.63
CA GLY A 150 3.32 3.93 10.32
C GLY A 150 3.22 3.85 11.84
N GLY A 151 3.03 2.64 12.38
CA GLY A 151 2.86 2.35 13.80
C GLY A 151 1.47 1.81 14.13
N TYR A 152 1.38 1.09 15.24
CA TYR A 152 0.13 0.39 15.58
C TYR A 152 -0.98 1.36 16.02
N ALA A 153 -0.63 2.48 16.65
CA ALA A 153 -1.59 3.54 16.98
C ALA A 153 -2.23 4.15 15.72
N GLU A 154 -1.41 4.46 14.69
CA GLU A 154 -1.91 4.94 13.40
C GLU A 154 -2.87 3.93 12.75
N LEU A 155 -2.53 2.64 12.83
CA LEU A 155 -3.38 1.57 12.30
C LEU A 155 -4.73 1.49 13.02
N ILE A 156 -4.77 1.65 14.35
CA ILE A 156 -6.00 1.72 15.15
C ILE A 156 -6.84 2.94 14.73
N CYS A 157 -6.23 4.12 14.60
CA CYS A 157 -6.90 5.33 14.10
C CYS A 157 -7.47 5.11 12.72
N ALA A 158 -6.66 4.62 11.79
CA ALA A 158 -7.08 4.34 10.42
C ALA A 158 -8.27 3.36 10.37
N PHE A 159 -8.22 2.29 11.17
CA PHE A 159 -9.33 1.33 11.29
C PHE A 159 -10.61 1.99 11.79
N LYS A 160 -10.51 2.88 12.80
CA LYS A 160 -11.67 3.63 13.30
C LYS A 160 -12.26 4.56 12.24
N LEU A 161 -11.42 5.31 11.54
CA LEU A 161 -11.85 6.30 10.52
C LEU A 161 -12.41 5.64 9.26
N ALA A 162 -11.85 4.53 8.83
CA ALA A 162 -12.19 3.88 7.57
C ALA A 162 -13.68 3.47 7.51
N LYS A 163 -14.33 3.76 6.38
CA LYS A 163 -15.65 3.22 6.04
C LYS A 163 -15.44 1.84 5.40
N LEU A 164 -15.60 0.79 6.20
CA LEU A 164 -15.27 -0.58 5.84
C LEU A 164 -16.50 -1.36 5.41
N ASN A 165 -16.29 -2.29 4.46
CA ASN A 165 -17.30 -3.25 4.00
C ASN A 165 -16.99 -4.64 4.57
N GLY A 166 -17.92 -5.21 5.36
CA GLY A 166 -17.72 -6.48 6.04
C GLY A 166 -17.48 -7.68 5.10
N GLU A 167 -18.11 -7.71 3.92
CA GLU A 167 -17.92 -8.80 2.95
C GLU A 167 -16.54 -8.72 2.29
N LYS A 168 -16.11 -7.53 1.88
CA LYS A 168 -14.77 -7.33 1.34
C LYS A 168 -13.68 -7.68 2.37
N LEU A 169 -13.86 -7.28 3.64
CA LEU A 169 -12.93 -7.66 4.70
C LEU A 169 -12.82 -9.17 4.83
N ILE A 170 -13.94 -9.91 4.78
CA ILE A 170 -13.95 -11.38 4.82
C ILE A 170 -13.15 -11.95 3.66
N ASP A 171 -13.41 -11.50 2.43
CA ASP A 171 -12.74 -12.02 1.25
C ASP A 171 -11.22 -11.72 1.27
N TYR A 172 -10.82 -10.52 1.71
CA TYR A 172 -9.42 -10.16 1.81
C TYR A 172 -8.71 -10.90 2.97
N CYS A 173 -9.39 -11.12 4.10
CA CYS A 173 -8.86 -11.95 5.17
C CYS A 173 -8.64 -13.41 4.73
N LYS A 174 -9.55 -13.98 3.93
CA LYS A 174 -9.37 -15.30 3.34
C LYS A 174 -8.16 -15.35 2.39
N ALA A 175 -8.02 -14.34 1.53
CA ALA A 175 -6.88 -14.24 0.59
C ALA A 175 -5.55 -14.09 1.32
N VAL A 176 -5.50 -13.26 2.36
CA VAL A 176 -4.30 -13.03 3.20
C VAL A 176 -3.98 -14.22 4.08
N ASN A 177 -5.00 -14.88 4.61
CA ASN A 177 -4.92 -16.07 5.47
C ASN A 177 -4.03 -15.86 6.73
N ASN A 178 -4.20 -14.70 7.39
CA ASN A 178 -3.53 -14.38 8.65
C ASN A 178 -4.58 -14.32 9.78
N ILE A 179 -4.71 -15.43 10.54
CA ILE A 179 -5.68 -15.54 11.63
C ILE A 179 -5.43 -14.48 12.71
N ALA A 180 -4.19 -14.16 13.04
CA ALA A 180 -3.86 -13.14 14.04
C ALA A 180 -4.36 -11.75 13.62
N ALA A 181 -4.17 -11.37 12.35
CA ALA A 181 -4.69 -10.13 11.78
C ALA A 181 -6.23 -10.11 11.85
N THR A 182 -6.87 -11.22 11.44
CA THR A 182 -8.34 -11.36 11.47
C THR A 182 -8.90 -11.19 12.90
N LYS A 183 -8.25 -11.81 13.90
CA LYS A 183 -8.66 -11.68 15.32
C LYS A 183 -8.53 -10.24 15.82
N ARG A 184 -7.42 -9.56 15.50
CA ARG A 184 -7.18 -8.16 15.90
C ARG A 184 -8.24 -7.22 15.32
N MET A 185 -8.53 -7.35 14.03
CA MET A 185 -9.58 -6.56 13.38
C MET A 185 -10.98 -6.90 13.92
N GLY A 186 -11.28 -8.18 14.16
CA GLY A 186 -12.56 -8.60 14.73
C GLY A 186 -12.77 -8.03 16.13
N PHE A 187 -11.76 -8.09 16.98
CA PHE A 187 -11.76 -7.48 18.30
C PHE A 187 -12.01 -5.97 18.23
N LEU A 188 -11.24 -5.25 17.40
CA LEU A 188 -11.42 -3.79 17.24
C LEU A 188 -12.80 -3.44 16.70
N ALA A 189 -13.30 -4.20 15.73
CA ALA A 189 -14.63 -3.96 15.16
C ALA A 189 -15.73 -4.10 16.21
N GLU A 190 -15.61 -5.10 17.09
CA GLU A 190 -16.55 -5.32 18.19
C GLU A 190 -16.38 -4.28 19.30
N PHE A 191 -15.15 -4.05 19.75
CA PHE A 191 -14.83 -3.12 20.84
C PHE A 191 -15.24 -1.67 20.51
N LEU A 192 -15.06 -1.24 19.25
CA LEU A 192 -15.41 0.10 18.78
C LEU A 192 -16.85 0.19 18.25
N ASP A 193 -17.65 -0.87 18.36
CA ASP A 193 -19.01 -0.97 17.81
C ASP A 193 -19.09 -0.46 16.35
N LYS A 194 -18.18 -0.94 15.49
CA LYS A 194 -18.09 -0.50 14.10
C LYS A 194 -19.36 -0.87 13.32
N ARG A 195 -20.12 0.14 12.93
CA ARG A 195 -21.34 -0.04 12.13
C ARG A 195 -21.06 -0.79 10.83
N GLY A 196 -21.95 -1.70 10.46
CA GLY A 196 -21.88 -2.48 9.20
C GLY A 196 -20.92 -3.67 9.24
N LEU A 197 -20.20 -3.93 10.35
CA LEU A 197 -19.24 -5.03 10.44
C LEU A 197 -19.73 -6.26 11.20
N LYS A 198 -21.04 -6.40 11.49
CA LYS A 198 -21.59 -7.56 12.22
C LYS A 198 -21.27 -8.90 11.54
N THR A 199 -21.37 -8.97 10.21
CA THR A 199 -21.02 -10.18 9.42
C THR A 199 -19.54 -10.49 9.52
N PHE A 200 -18.68 -9.48 9.44
CA PHE A 200 -17.23 -9.64 9.61
C PHE A 200 -16.86 -10.11 11.03
N ILE A 201 -17.45 -9.51 12.07
CA ILE A 201 -17.22 -9.93 13.48
C ILE A 201 -17.59 -11.39 13.66
N LYS A 202 -18.75 -11.82 13.13
CA LYS A 202 -19.18 -13.23 13.18
C LYS A 202 -18.17 -14.15 12.49
N TYR A 203 -17.73 -13.79 11.29
CA TYR A 203 -16.69 -14.53 10.56
C TYR A 203 -15.37 -14.58 11.35
N ALA A 204 -14.89 -13.44 11.86
CA ALA A 204 -13.64 -13.37 12.59
C ALA A 204 -13.66 -14.22 13.87
N ARG A 205 -14.79 -14.26 14.59
CA ARG A 205 -14.99 -15.16 15.74
C ARG A 205 -14.88 -16.64 15.37
N GLN A 206 -15.38 -17.04 14.20
CA GLN A 206 -15.23 -18.42 13.70
C GLN A 206 -13.79 -18.79 13.36
N GLN A 207 -12.93 -17.80 13.09
CA GLN A 207 -11.52 -18.03 12.82
C GLN A 207 -10.65 -18.06 14.08
N VAL A 208 -11.19 -17.79 15.26
CA VAL A 208 -10.45 -17.82 16.51
C VAL A 208 -9.95 -19.23 16.81
N ASN A 209 -8.65 -19.38 16.90
CA ASN A 209 -7.97 -20.63 17.25
C ASN A 209 -7.44 -20.59 18.69
N VAL A 210 -6.89 -21.70 19.17
CA VAL A 210 -6.39 -21.86 20.54
C VAL A 210 -5.19 -20.96 20.89
N LYS A 211 -4.47 -20.48 19.86
CA LYS A 211 -3.25 -19.69 20.03
C LYS A 211 -3.57 -18.26 20.47
N TYR A 212 -2.97 -17.79 21.55
CA TYR A 212 -2.97 -16.38 21.92
C TYR A 212 -2.00 -15.60 21.03
N ASN A 213 -2.43 -14.42 20.59
CA ASN A 213 -1.59 -13.47 19.86
C ASN A 213 -1.58 -12.14 20.61
N VAL A 214 -0.44 -11.47 20.65
CA VAL A 214 -0.33 -10.11 21.19
C VAL A 214 -1.11 -9.16 20.28
N PHE A 215 -1.78 -8.16 20.85
CA PHE A 215 -2.61 -7.22 20.09
C PHE A 215 -1.73 -6.33 19.20
N ASP A 216 -0.74 -5.65 19.77
CA ASP A 216 0.33 -5.01 19.00
C ASP A 216 1.53 -5.96 18.89
N PRO A 217 1.83 -6.50 17.69
CA PRO A 217 2.92 -7.46 17.53
C PRO A 217 4.32 -6.88 17.73
N ALA A 218 4.48 -5.55 17.69
CA ALA A 218 5.75 -4.88 17.96
C ALA A 218 5.93 -4.52 19.45
N GLY A 219 4.86 -4.58 20.23
CA GLY A 219 4.87 -4.27 21.64
C GLY A 219 5.33 -5.42 22.54
N THR A 220 5.33 -5.19 23.84
CA THR A 220 5.72 -6.21 24.84
C THR A 220 4.67 -7.30 24.97
N ASP A 221 5.10 -8.54 25.32
CA ASP A 221 4.18 -9.65 25.62
C ASP A 221 3.68 -9.55 27.06
N LYS A 222 2.91 -8.48 27.37
CA LYS A 222 2.28 -8.19 28.65
C LYS A 222 0.85 -7.68 28.42
N GLY A 223 0.03 -7.62 29.45
CA GLY A 223 -1.32 -7.03 29.38
C GLY A 223 -2.44 -8.04 29.60
N GLU A 224 -3.69 -7.58 29.40
CA GLU A 224 -4.93 -8.31 29.66
C GLU A 224 -5.15 -9.46 28.66
N PHE A 225 -5.64 -10.60 29.14
CA PHE A 225 -6.08 -11.69 28.27
C PHE A 225 -7.56 -11.53 27.89
N VAL A 226 -7.82 -11.40 26.60
CA VAL A 226 -9.17 -11.40 26.03
C VAL A 226 -9.46 -12.82 25.50
N ASN A 227 -10.07 -13.64 26.34
CA ASN A 227 -10.26 -15.08 26.08
C ASN A 227 -11.10 -15.36 24.84
N ASP A 228 -12.17 -14.58 24.62
CA ASP A 228 -13.08 -14.75 23.46
C ASP A 228 -12.39 -14.54 22.12
N TRP A 229 -11.35 -13.68 22.07
CA TRP A 229 -10.58 -13.39 20.88
C TRP A 229 -9.21 -14.07 20.86
N ARG A 230 -8.84 -14.75 21.95
CA ARG A 230 -7.48 -15.29 22.14
C ARG A 230 -6.41 -14.25 21.81
N LEU A 231 -6.62 -13.06 22.35
CA LEU A 231 -5.67 -11.93 22.26
C LEU A 231 -5.13 -11.60 23.64
N ARG A 232 -3.92 -11.07 23.65
CA ARG A 232 -3.31 -10.43 24.80
C ARG A 232 -3.18 -8.94 24.49
N LEU A 233 -3.92 -8.09 25.21
CA LEU A 233 -3.92 -6.64 25.01
C LEU A 233 -2.72 -6.03 25.72
N ASN A 234 -1.68 -5.73 24.95
CA ASN A 234 -0.52 -4.96 25.40
C ASN A 234 -0.65 -3.45 25.14
N ILE A 235 -1.80 -3.03 24.65
CA ILE A 235 -2.36 -1.68 24.66
C ILE A 235 -3.69 -1.82 25.38
N SER A 236 -3.89 -1.05 26.47
CA SER A 236 -5.12 -1.14 27.27
C SER A 236 -6.34 -0.65 26.49
N ARG A 237 -7.54 -0.98 26.98
CA ARG A 237 -8.79 -0.53 26.36
C ARG A 237 -8.91 0.99 26.43
N GLU A 238 -8.48 1.61 27.52
CA GLU A 238 -8.43 3.06 27.72
C GLU A 238 -7.48 3.69 26.70
N GLU A 239 -6.26 3.15 26.55
CA GLU A 239 -5.31 3.64 25.54
C GLU A 239 -5.83 3.50 24.11
N ILE A 240 -6.55 2.41 23.77
CA ILE A 240 -7.20 2.25 22.47
C ILE A 240 -8.24 3.37 22.24
N LEU A 241 -9.06 3.69 23.25
CA LEU A 241 -10.02 4.77 23.18
C LEU A 241 -9.35 6.14 23.06
N ASP A 242 -8.28 6.37 23.81
CA ASP A 242 -7.49 7.59 23.75
C ASP A 242 -6.86 7.79 22.37
N ILE A 243 -6.27 6.74 21.80
CA ILE A 243 -5.76 6.73 20.43
C ILE A 243 -6.88 7.10 19.46
N CYS A 244 -8.04 6.49 19.62
CA CYS A 244 -9.20 6.74 18.79
C CYS A 244 -9.78 8.16 18.93
N ASN A 245 -9.64 8.82 20.07
CA ASN A 245 -10.22 10.11 20.37
C ASN A 245 -9.24 11.29 20.18
N LYS A 246 -7.95 11.00 19.95
CA LYS A 246 -7.00 12.05 19.54
C LYS A 246 -7.46 12.64 18.22
N GLN A 247 -7.87 13.90 18.27
CA GLN A 247 -8.01 14.75 17.09
C GLN A 247 -6.62 15.29 16.78
N TYR A 248 -6.11 15.01 15.61
CA TYR A 248 -4.91 15.63 15.09
C TYR A 248 -5.29 16.95 14.43
#